data_dc58227b3949ed08d192472915065311
#
_entry.id   dc58227b3949ed08d192472915065311
#
_cell.length_a   1.000
_cell.length_b   1.000
_cell.length_c   1.000
_cell.angle_alpha   90.00
_cell.angle_beta   90.00
_cell.angle_gamma   90.00
#
_symmetry.space_group_name_H-M   'P 1'
#
loop_
_entity.id
_entity.type
_entity.pdbx_description
1 polymer ?
#
loop_
_entity_poly.entity_id
_entity_poly.type
_entity_poly.pdbx_seq_one_letter_code
_entity_poly.pdbx_strand_id
1 'polypeptide(L)'
;LKINIPIYSYLKLIYTYLGLLIYKLMAKNRSLGKNSFVNKVVSILFSPNIKQENLKGFLSFYDGGFLDSRMIISLLQTAVFNGSIVKNYCEVNEFLYDENNNIIGVKYFDKTQNEIYEIKTKVVVNATGANVDNLRLKDDKNSNEILALSSGIHIVVSKEFLSSNEGILLPNTSDGRVIFILPYMNYCLIGTSDNKTIYEENPK
;
A
#
# COMPACT_ATOMS: atom_id res chain seq x y z
N LEU A 1 -8.47 0.50 11.95
CA LEU A 1 -7.97 1.77 12.48
C LEU A 1 -8.97 2.88 12.20
N LYS A 2 -9.25 3.74 13.21
CA LYS A 2 -9.99 4.99 13.03
C LYS A 2 -9.05 6.06 12.49
N ILE A 3 -9.47 6.77 11.45
CA ILE A 3 -8.69 7.82 10.78
C ILE A 3 -9.50 9.12 10.80
N ASN A 4 -8.86 10.21 11.17
CA ASN A 4 -9.44 11.52 11.35
C ASN A 4 -8.97 12.48 10.25
N ILE A 5 -9.89 13.11 9.55
CA ILE A 5 -9.62 14.13 8.53
C ILE A 5 -9.91 15.50 9.13
N PRO A 6 -8.93 16.40 9.29
CA PRO A 6 -9.17 17.73 9.79
C PRO A 6 -9.96 18.58 8.78
N ILE A 7 -11.01 19.18 9.24
CA ILE A 7 -11.94 19.98 8.43
C ILE A 7 -11.80 21.46 8.80
N TYR A 8 -11.43 22.28 7.84
CA TYR A 8 -11.20 23.71 8.00
C TYR A 8 -12.31 24.59 7.38
N SER A 9 -13.24 24.00 6.60
CA SER A 9 -14.43 24.69 6.10
C SER A 9 -15.62 23.74 6.00
N TYR A 10 -16.83 24.28 6.14
CA TYR A 10 -18.07 23.48 6.03
C TYR A 10 -18.28 22.95 4.60
N LEU A 11 -17.82 23.67 3.57
CA LEU A 11 -17.88 23.17 2.20
C LEU A 11 -17.03 21.91 2.03
N LYS A 12 -15.78 21.91 2.56
CA LYS A 12 -14.92 20.71 2.57
C LYS A 12 -15.54 19.56 3.37
N LEU A 13 -16.25 19.87 4.47
CA LEU A 13 -16.97 18.83 5.23
C LEU A 13 -17.98 18.09 4.34
N ILE A 14 -18.79 18.83 3.58
CA ILE A 14 -19.81 18.24 2.69
C ILE A 14 -19.15 17.35 1.64
N TYR A 15 -18.14 17.86 0.92
CA TYR A 15 -17.43 17.06 -0.11
C TYR A 15 -16.77 15.80 0.48
N THR A 16 -16.06 15.95 1.59
CA THR A 16 -15.38 14.82 2.23
C THR A 16 -16.39 13.80 2.75
N TYR A 17 -17.49 14.26 3.32
CA TYR A 17 -18.55 13.36 3.80
C TYR A 17 -19.21 12.58 2.66
N LEU A 18 -19.51 13.24 1.53
CA LEU A 18 -20.05 12.57 0.33
C LEU A 18 -19.05 11.52 -0.21
N GLY A 19 -17.76 11.86 -0.27
CA GLY A 19 -16.73 10.90 -0.66
C GLY A 19 -16.67 9.68 0.25
N LEU A 20 -16.71 9.88 1.57
CA LEU A 20 -16.73 8.79 2.55
C LEU A 20 -18.05 7.99 2.51
N LEU A 21 -19.16 8.62 2.11
CA LEU A 21 -20.42 7.90 1.90
C LEU A 21 -20.33 6.95 0.71
N ILE A 22 -19.77 7.41 -0.42
CA ILE A 22 -19.51 6.58 -1.60
C ILE A 22 -18.57 5.43 -1.23
N TYR A 23 -17.46 5.71 -0.56
CA TYR A 23 -16.52 4.70 -0.07
C TYR A 23 -17.23 3.62 0.77
N LYS A 24 -18.09 4.04 1.70
CA LYS A 24 -18.88 3.13 2.52
C LYS A 24 -19.88 2.30 1.71
N LEU A 25 -20.53 2.89 0.72
CA LEU A 25 -21.44 2.18 -0.18
C LEU A 25 -20.70 1.11 -0.99
N MET A 26 -19.49 1.41 -1.49
CA MET A 26 -18.63 0.44 -2.18
C MET A 26 -18.19 -0.69 -1.25
N ALA A 27 -17.90 -0.40 0.02
CA ALA A 27 -17.53 -1.41 1.02
C ALA A 27 -18.68 -2.35 1.39
N LYS A 28 -19.95 -1.98 1.13
CA LYS A 28 -21.15 -2.77 1.46
C LYS A 28 -21.09 -3.28 2.92
N ASN A 29 -21.27 -4.60 3.11
CA ASN A 29 -21.23 -5.24 4.41
C ASN A 29 -19.83 -5.39 5.04
N ARG A 30 -18.76 -4.95 4.32
CA ARG A 30 -17.37 -4.99 4.79
C ARG A 30 -16.92 -3.68 5.44
N SER A 31 -17.83 -2.73 5.67
CA SER A 31 -17.52 -1.47 6.35
C SER A 31 -17.05 -1.74 7.78
N LEU A 32 -15.87 -1.23 8.13
CA LEU A 32 -15.21 -1.43 9.43
C LEU A 32 -15.76 -0.53 10.54
N GLY A 33 -16.62 0.45 10.21
CA GLY A 33 -17.20 1.36 11.20
C GLY A 33 -18.08 2.43 10.58
N LYS A 34 -18.61 3.31 11.45
CA LYS A 34 -19.47 4.44 11.04
C LYS A 34 -18.67 5.72 10.90
N ASN A 35 -18.88 6.46 9.82
CA ASN A 35 -18.37 7.82 9.69
C ASN A 35 -19.00 8.73 10.75
N SER A 36 -18.21 9.60 11.35
CA SER A 36 -18.68 10.52 12.39
C SER A 36 -17.96 11.86 12.30
N PHE A 37 -18.68 12.94 12.62
CA PHE A 37 -18.09 14.25 12.78
C PHE A 37 -17.82 14.51 14.27
N VAL A 38 -16.61 14.95 14.58
CA VAL A 38 -16.16 15.31 15.92
C VAL A 38 -15.89 16.80 15.93
N ASN A 39 -16.47 17.54 16.87
CA ASN A 39 -16.33 18.99 16.94
C ASN A 39 -14.91 19.45 17.28
N LYS A 40 -14.62 20.73 17.07
CA LYS A 40 -13.28 21.33 17.26
C LYS A 40 -12.69 21.03 18.64
N VAL A 41 -13.44 21.18 19.72
CA VAL A 41 -12.93 21.04 21.10
C VAL A 41 -12.40 19.63 21.32
N VAL A 42 -13.21 18.64 21.00
CA VAL A 42 -12.83 17.23 21.13
C VAL A 42 -11.68 16.89 20.17
N SER A 43 -11.68 17.43 18.95
CA SER A 43 -10.61 17.20 17.97
C SER A 43 -9.23 17.67 18.46
N ILE A 44 -9.20 18.82 19.13
CA ILE A 44 -7.94 19.36 19.72
C ILE A 44 -7.46 18.49 20.88
N LEU A 45 -8.37 17.95 21.70
CA LEU A 45 -7.99 17.03 22.78
C LEU A 45 -7.33 15.76 22.26
N PHE A 46 -7.82 15.22 21.14
CA PHE A 46 -7.23 14.02 20.51
C PHE A 46 -5.92 14.31 19.74
N SER A 47 -5.78 15.51 19.20
CA SER A 47 -4.62 15.88 18.37
C SER A 47 -4.24 17.35 18.59
N PRO A 48 -3.61 17.67 19.72
CA PRO A 48 -3.27 19.06 20.08
C PRO A 48 -2.27 19.72 19.12
N ASN A 49 -1.46 18.91 18.43
CA ASN A 49 -0.43 19.37 17.48
C ASN A 49 -0.99 19.71 16.09
N ILE A 50 -2.31 19.52 15.84
CA ILE A 50 -2.90 19.90 14.56
C ILE A 50 -3.07 21.43 14.47
N LYS A 51 -2.99 21.99 13.25
CA LYS A 51 -3.28 23.42 13.04
C LYS A 51 -4.70 23.74 13.50
N GLN A 52 -4.83 24.61 14.49
CA GLN A 52 -6.12 24.93 15.15
C GLN A 52 -6.85 26.10 14.50
N GLU A 53 -6.13 26.94 13.74
CA GLU A 53 -6.70 28.06 13.01
C GLU A 53 -7.75 27.59 12.00
N ASN A 54 -8.95 28.17 12.06
CA ASN A 54 -10.10 27.78 11.21
C ASN A 54 -10.57 26.32 11.32
N LEU A 55 -10.00 25.50 12.21
CA LEU A 55 -10.43 24.13 12.42
C LEU A 55 -11.90 24.11 12.86
N LYS A 56 -12.75 23.31 12.18
CA LYS A 56 -14.16 23.08 12.52
C LYS A 56 -14.32 21.78 13.32
N GLY A 57 -13.45 20.82 13.09
CA GLY A 57 -13.47 19.52 13.74
C GLY A 57 -12.81 18.45 12.87
N PHE A 58 -13.02 17.19 13.23
CA PHE A 58 -12.58 16.04 12.45
C PHE A 58 -13.78 15.32 11.84
N LEU A 59 -13.62 14.87 10.61
CA LEU A 59 -14.46 13.85 10.02
C LEU A 59 -13.73 12.52 10.11
N SER A 60 -14.29 11.56 10.85
CA SER A 60 -13.68 10.28 11.14
C SER A 60 -14.27 9.18 10.27
N PHE A 61 -13.42 8.28 9.81
CA PHE A 61 -13.81 7.05 9.13
C PHE A 61 -12.90 5.88 9.60
N TYR A 62 -13.20 4.67 9.14
CA TYR A 62 -12.45 3.48 9.51
C TYR A 62 -11.85 2.84 8.26
N ASP A 63 -10.60 2.44 8.37
CA ASP A 63 -9.90 1.70 7.33
C ASP A 63 -9.12 0.53 7.91
N GLY A 64 -8.75 -0.42 7.05
CA GLY A 64 -7.90 -1.55 7.41
C GLY A 64 -6.49 -1.09 7.72
N GLY A 65 -5.87 -1.74 8.69
CA GLY A 65 -4.45 -1.55 9.00
C GLY A 65 -3.84 -2.90 9.35
N PHE A 66 -2.68 -3.19 8.81
CA PHE A 66 -1.96 -4.43 9.07
C PHE A 66 -0.45 -4.20 8.98
N LEU A 67 0.30 -5.15 9.53
CA LEU A 67 1.75 -5.20 9.35
C LEU A 67 2.04 -6.01 8.08
N ASP A 68 2.52 -5.35 7.03
CA ASP A 68 2.72 -5.94 5.70
C ASP A 68 3.49 -7.26 5.76
N SER A 69 4.64 -7.27 6.43
CA SER A 69 5.48 -8.47 6.55
C SER A 69 4.74 -9.64 7.21
N ARG A 70 3.97 -9.37 8.27
CA ARG A 70 3.20 -10.42 8.97
C ARG A 70 2.05 -10.93 8.12
N MET A 71 1.37 -10.04 7.41
CA MET A 71 0.29 -10.42 6.51
C MET A 71 0.82 -11.31 5.38
N ILE A 72 1.95 -10.95 4.75
CA ILE A 72 2.58 -11.76 3.70
C ILE A 72 2.95 -13.14 4.25
N ILE A 73 3.60 -13.23 5.41
CA ILE A 73 3.95 -14.54 6.01
C ILE A 73 2.70 -15.37 6.27
N SER A 74 1.62 -14.78 6.79
CA SER A 74 0.36 -15.50 7.05
C SER A 74 -0.29 -15.99 5.75
N LEU A 75 -0.23 -15.21 4.66
CA LEU A 75 -0.72 -15.62 3.34
C LEU A 75 0.11 -16.77 2.78
N LEU A 76 1.45 -16.70 2.89
CA LEU A 76 2.35 -17.77 2.44
C LEU A 76 2.12 -19.07 3.23
N GLN A 77 1.95 -18.99 4.56
CA GLN A 77 1.61 -20.15 5.38
C GLN A 77 0.27 -20.76 4.97
N THR A 78 -0.73 -19.94 4.69
CA THR A 78 -2.03 -20.39 4.18
C THR A 78 -1.90 -21.06 2.83
N ALA A 79 -1.09 -20.52 1.93
CA ALA A 79 -0.82 -21.12 0.62
C ALA A 79 -0.16 -22.50 0.77
N VAL A 80 0.86 -22.63 1.62
CA VAL A 80 1.52 -23.92 1.91
C VAL A 80 0.53 -24.93 2.51
N PHE A 81 -0.31 -24.49 3.46
CA PHE A 81 -1.34 -25.34 4.04
C PHE A 81 -2.32 -25.87 2.98
N ASN A 82 -2.57 -25.11 1.92
CA ASN A 82 -3.40 -25.52 0.78
C ASN A 82 -2.60 -26.23 -0.34
N GLY A 83 -1.40 -26.72 -0.07
CA GLY A 83 -0.61 -27.55 -0.97
C GLY A 83 0.28 -26.77 -1.95
N SER A 84 0.45 -25.45 -1.80
CA SER A 84 1.36 -24.68 -2.63
C SER A 84 2.81 -24.87 -2.19
N ILE A 85 3.73 -24.86 -3.16
CA ILE A 85 5.15 -24.77 -2.90
C ILE A 85 5.56 -23.30 -2.89
N VAL A 86 6.16 -22.85 -1.82
CA VAL A 86 6.65 -21.47 -1.67
C VAL A 86 8.17 -21.51 -1.56
N LYS A 87 8.83 -20.73 -2.39
CA LYS A 87 10.29 -20.56 -2.36
C LYS A 87 10.63 -19.07 -2.35
N ASN A 88 11.55 -18.68 -1.48
CA ASN A 88 12.20 -17.37 -1.48
C ASN A 88 13.62 -17.51 -2.07
N TYR A 89 14.29 -16.38 -2.31
CA TYR A 89 15.61 -16.32 -2.95
C TYR A 89 15.68 -17.01 -4.31
N CYS A 90 14.54 -17.15 -4.99
CA CYS A 90 14.43 -17.70 -6.33
C CYS A 90 14.07 -16.60 -7.32
N GLU A 91 14.89 -16.42 -8.34
CA GLU A 91 14.73 -15.40 -9.37
C GLU A 91 14.41 -16.03 -10.71
N VAL A 92 13.26 -15.65 -11.30
CA VAL A 92 12.88 -16.13 -12.63
C VAL A 92 13.70 -15.39 -13.68
N ASN A 93 14.52 -16.16 -14.43
CA ASN A 93 15.42 -15.62 -15.43
C ASN A 93 14.87 -15.69 -16.84
N GLU A 94 14.18 -16.77 -17.19
CA GLU A 94 13.70 -17.06 -18.54
C GLU A 94 12.33 -17.75 -18.50
N PHE A 95 11.57 -17.60 -19.59
CA PHE A 95 10.40 -18.42 -19.88
C PHE A 95 10.80 -19.62 -20.74
N LEU A 96 10.10 -20.73 -20.56
CA LEU A 96 10.21 -21.91 -21.41
C LEU A 96 9.04 -21.90 -22.40
N TYR A 97 9.33 -22.17 -23.67
CA TYR A 97 8.35 -22.14 -24.75
C TYR A 97 8.23 -23.51 -25.44
N ASP A 98 7.06 -23.78 -25.96
CA ASP A 98 6.82 -24.90 -26.88
C ASP A 98 7.12 -24.49 -28.34
N GLU A 99 6.93 -25.43 -29.25
CA GLU A 99 7.14 -25.25 -30.71
C GLU A 99 6.18 -24.17 -31.31
N ASN A 100 5.07 -23.88 -30.63
CA ASN A 100 4.08 -22.87 -31.03
C ASN A 100 4.29 -21.52 -30.33
N ASN A 101 5.43 -21.36 -29.64
CA ASN A 101 5.77 -20.17 -28.86
C ASN A 101 4.81 -19.87 -27.68
N ASN A 102 4.17 -20.91 -27.13
CA ASN A 102 3.41 -20.80 -25.89
C ASN A 102 4.31 -21.01 -24.67
N ILE A 103 4.09 -20.23 -23.62
CA ILE A 103 4.81 -20.41 -22.34
C ILE A 103 4.39 -21.74 -21.72
N ILE A 104 5.35 -22.64 -21.48
CA ILE A 104 5.17 -23.96 -20.86
C ILE A 104 5.89 -24.07 -19.51
N GLY A 105 6.56 -23.03 -19.05
CA GLY A 105 7.30 -23.04 -17.80
C GLY A 105 8.23 -21.85 -17.63
N VAL A 106 9.05 -21.93 -16.60
CA VAL A 106 10.08 -20.93 -16.29
C VAL A 106 11.39 -21.60 -15.87
N LYS A 107 12.50 -20.92 -16.14
CA LYS A 107 13.79 -21.17 -15.48
C LYS A 107 13.97 -20.18 -14.34
N TYR A 108 14.37 -20.66 -13.20
CA TYR A 108 14.69 -19.81 -12.07
C TYR A 108 16.05 -20.15 -11.46
N PHE A 109 16.71 -19.13 -10.97
CA PHE A 109 17.97 -19.25 -10.24
C PHE A 109 17.68 -19.28 -8.73
N ASP A 110 18.07 -20.36 -8.06
CA ASP A 110 18.00 -20.50 -6.61
C ASP A 110 19.30 -19.94 -6.00
N LYS A 111 19.21 -18.75 -5.40
CA LYS A 111 20.36 -18.05 -4.81
C LYS A 111 20.94 -18.78 -3.59
N THR A 112 20.18 -19.67 -2.97
CA THR A 112 20.63 -20.41 -1.77
C THR A 112 21.48 -21.62 -2.15
N GLN A 113 21.16 -22.23 -3.28
CA GLN A 113 21.87 -23.41 -3.80
C GLN A 113 22.87 -23.04 -4.90
N ASN A 114 22.78 -21.81 -5.43
CA ASN A 114 23.56 -21.30 -6.55
C ASN A 114 23.38 -22.16 -7.82
N GLU A 115 22.16 -22.62 -8.08
CA GLU A 115 21.79 -23.50 -9.17
C GLU A 115 20.57 -22.98 -9.95
N ILE A 116 20.46 -23.40 -11.22
CA ILE A 116 19.34 -23.11 -12.11
C ILE A 116 18.42 -24.32 -12.17
N TYR A 117 17.11 -24.07 -12.01
CA TYR A 117 16.07 -25.08 -12.11
C TYR A 117 15.03 -24.70 -13.14
N GLU A 118 14.35 -25.71 -13.68
CA GLU A 118 13.19 -25.54 -14.56
C GLU A 118 11.92 -26.05 -13.91
N ILE A 119 10.85 -25.29 -14.06
CA ILE A 119 9.49 -25.68 -13.64
C ILE A 119 8.59 -25.60 -14.86
N LYS A 120 7.94 -26.72 -15.20
CA LYS A 120 6.88 -26.75 -16.22
C LYS A 120 5.54 -26.37 -15.59
N THR A 121 4.80 -25.52 -16.27
CA THR A 121 3.48 -25.06 -15.81
C THR A 121 2.59 -24.72 -17.01
N LYS A 122 1.28 -24.73 -16.78
CA LYS A 122 0.28 -24.31 -17.79
C LYS A 122 0.08 -22.80 -17.84
N VAL A 123 0.39 -22.08 -16.75
CA VAL A 123 0.19 -20.63 -16.63
C VAL A 123 1.27 -20.06 -15.74
N VAL A 124 1.79 -18.90 -16.12
CA VAL A 124 2.69 -18.09 -15.30
C VAL A 124 1.96 -16.79 -14.95
N VAL A 125 1.91 -16.45 -13.65
CA VAL A 125 1.34 -15.19 -13.18
C VAL A 125 2.48 -14.25 -12.79
N ASN A 126 2.59 -13.14 -13.50
CA ASN A 126 3.55 -12.09 -13.19
C ASN A 126 2.95 -11.15 -12.13
N ALA A 127 3.34 -11.31 -10.88
CA ALA A 127 2.94 -10.48 -9.73
C ALA A 127 4.17 -9.82 -9.07
N THR A 128 5.15 -9.40 -9.89
CA THR A 128 6.47 -8.92 -9.43
C THR A 128 6.50 -7.43 -9.06
N GLY A 129 5.34 -6.78 -8.88
CA GLY A 129 5.26 -5.39 -8.45
C GLY A 129 5.97 -4.43 -9.41
N ALA A 130 6.91 -3.64 -8.91
CA ALA A 130 7.67 -2.68 -9.72
C ALA A 130 8.49 -3.34 -10.84
N ASN A 131 8.75 -4.66 -10.76
CA ASN A 131 9.52 -5.40 -11.75
C ASN A 131 8.67 -6.05 -12.87
N VAL A 132 7.36 -5.77 -12.91
CA VAL A 132 6.43 -6.38 -13.88
C VAL A 132 6.89 -6.15 -15.33
N ASP A 133 7.26 -4.93 -15.69
CA ASP A 133 7.64 -4.61 -17.06
C ASP A 133 8.96 -5.27 -17.47
N ASN A 134 9.94 -5.38 -16.56
CA ASN A 134 11.17 -6.11 -16.83
C ASN A 134 10.90 -7.59 -17.14
N LEU A 135 9.96 -8.22 -16.44
CA LEU A 135 9.60 -9.61 -16.73
C LEU A 135 8.80 -9.73 -18.05
N ARG A 136 7.93 -8.77 -18.36
CA ARG A 136 7.20 -8.72 -19.64
C ARG A 136 8.15 -8.58 -20.84
N LEU A 137 9.19 -7.74 -20.71
CA LEU A 137 10.21 -7.57 -21.75
C LEU A 137 11.09 -8.83 -21.96
N LYS A 138 11.15 -9.72 -20.98
CA LYS A 138 11.78 -11.06 -21.17
C LYS A 138 10.92 -11.97 -22.03
N ASP A 139 9.60 -11.85 -21.98
CA ASP A 139 8.65 -12.60 -22.81
C ASP A 139 8.57 -12.00 -24.23
N ASP A 140 8.26 -10.72 -24.32
CA ASP A 140 8.21 -9.99 -25.60
C ASP A 140 9.00 -8.69 -25.51
N LYS A 141 10.12 -8.62 -26.21
CA LYS A 141 11.01 -7.46 -26.28
C LYS A 141 10.37 -6.22 -26.88
N ASN A 142 9.25 -6.36 -27.61
CA ASN A 142 8.51 -5.29 -28.21
C ASN A 142 7.36 -4.78 -27.31
N SER A 143 7.18 -5.36 -26.14
CA SER A 143 6.17 -4.92 -25.17
C SER A 143 6.41 -3.47 -24.73
N ASN A 144 5.36 -2.68 -24.71
CA ASN A 144 5.42 -1.35 -24.10
C ASN A 144 5.35 -1.45 -22.56
N GLU A 145 6.01 -0.54 -21.88
CA GLU A 145 5.85 -0.38 -20.43
C GLU A 145 4.40 -0.01 -20.07
N ILE A 146 3.86 -0.62 -19.02
CA ILE A 146 2.50 -0.39 -18.51
C ILE A 146 2.51 0.25 -17.12
N LEU A 147 3.66 0.29 -16.44
CA LEU A 147 3.78 0.85 -15.11
C LEU A 147 4.26 2.31 -15.13
N ALA A 148 3.60 3.15 -14.35
CA ALA A 148 4.12 4.45 -13.94
C ALA A 148 4.68 4.29 -12.53
N LEU A 149 6.00 4.20 -12.41
CA LEU A 149 6.66 3.96 -11.12
C LEU A 149 6.78 5.26 -10.32
N SER A 150 6.56 5.16 -9.03
CA SER A 150 6.85 6.23 -8.07
C SER A 150 7.63 5.69 -6.87
N SER A 151 8.45 6.54 -6.29
CA SER A 151 9.14 6.28 -5.03
C SER A 151 8.56 7.15 -3.92
N GLY A 152 8.39 6.56 -2.74
CA GLY A 152 7.89 7.26 -1.58
C GLY A 152 8.63 6.83 -0.32
N ILE A 153 8.81 7.77 0.60
CA ILE A 153 9.43 7.52 1.90
C ILE A 153 8.46 7.83 3.03
N HIS A 154 8.62 7.12 4.14
CA HIS A 154 7.94 7.39 5.39
C HIS A 154 8.95 7.82 6.45
N ILE A 155 8.52 8.73 7.32
CA ILE A 155 9.28 9.15 8.48
C ILE A 155 8.70 8.43 9.71
N VAL A 156 9.57 7.86 10.53
CA VAL A 156 9.18 7.24 11.80
C VAL A 156 9.63 8.18 12.94
N VAL A 157 8.69 8.59 13.76
CA VAL A 157 8.92 9.50 14.90
C VAL A 157 8.36 8.91 16.19
N SER A 158 8.69 9.50 17.34
CA SER A 158 8.15 9.10 18.64
C SER A 158 6.61 9.10 18.64
N LYS A 159 6.02 8.15 19.37
CA LYS A 159 4.56 8.08 19.56
C LYS A 159 3.97 9.35 20.16
N GLU A 160 4.75 10.11 20.89
CA GLU A 160 4.34 11.40 21.48
C GLU A 160 3.89 12.42 20.43
N PHE A 161 4.35 12.28 19.18
CA PHE A 161 3.92 13.11 18.07
C PHE A 161 2.44 12.96 17.76
N LEU A 162 1.88 11.76 18.00
CA LEU A 162 0.47 11.43 17.83
C LEU A 162 -0.12 11.03 19.18
N SER A 163 -0.82 11.95 19.84
CA SER A 163 -1.31 11.78 21.21
C SER A 163 -2.39 10.69 21.37
N SER A 164 -2.96 10.21 20.28
CA SER A 164 -3.99 9.17 20.25
C SER A 164 -3.55 7.91 19.50
N ASN A 165 -4.28 6.82 19.69
CA ASN A 165 -4.13 5.61 18.87
C ASN A 165 -4.94 5.66 17.56
N GLU A 166 -5.40 6.84 17.16
CA GLU A 166 -6.14 7.07 15.93
C GLU A 166 -5.23 7.71 14.88
N GLY A 167 -5.43 7.38 13.61
CA GLY A 167 -4.70 7.98 12.51
C GLY A 167 -5.23 9.37 12.15
N ILE A 168 -4.41 10.15 11.46
CA ILE A 168 -4.79 11.42 10.82
C ILE A 168 -4.52 11.29 9.33
N LEU A 169 -5.46 11.76 8.52
CA LEU A 169 -5.31 11.92 7.08
C LEU A 169 -5.36 13.41 6.75
N LEU A 170 -4.27 13.93 6.20
CA LEU A 170 -4.20 15.27 5.63
C LEU A 170 -4.40 15.15 4.11
N PRO A 171 -5.61 15.44 3.58
CA PRO A 171 -5.93 15.18 2.19
C PRO A 171 -5.28 16.17 1.22
N ASN A 172 -4.75 17.27 1.73
CA ASN A 172 -4.08 18.29 0.92
C ASN A 172 -3.09 19.08 1.79
N THR A 173 -1.82 18.92 1.50
CA THR A 173 -0.73 19.72 2.09
C THR A 173 -0.43 20.94 1.23
N SER A 174 0.47 21.84 1.68
CA SER A 174 0.86 23.04 0.92
C SER A 174 1.46 22.73 -0.45
N ASP A 175 2.01 21.54 -0.63
CA ASP A 175 2.58 21.03 -1.87
C ASP A 175 1.65 20.07 -2.63
N GLY A 176 0.37 19.98 -2.21
CA GLY A 176 -0.67 19.22 -2.90
C GLY A 176 -0.70 17.72 -2.61
N ARG A 177 0.17 17.20 -1.74
CA ARG A 177 0.24 15.77 -1.40
C ARG A 177 -0.80 15.38 -0.36
N VAL A 178 -1.12 14.08 -0.35
CA VAL A 178 -1.89 13.43 0.71
C VAL A 178 -0.92 12.81 1.70
N ILE A 179 -1.06 13.11 2.98
CA ILE A 179 -0.19 12.56 4.04
C ILE A 179 -1.04 11.85 5.08
N PHE A 180 -0.61 10.65 5.42
CA PHE A 180 -1.08 9.91 6.57
C PHE A 180 -0.12 10.09 7.75
N ILE A 181 -0.69 10.20 8.94
CA ILE A 181 0.00 10.16 10.22
C ILE A 181 -0.65 9.01 10.99
N LEU A 182 0.05 7.88 11.11
CA LEU A 182 -0.53 6.64 11.61
C LEU A 182 0.21 6.16 12.86
N PRO A 183 -0.50 5.63 13.87
CA PRO A 183 0.15 4.91 14.94
C PRO A 183 0.76 3.62 14.37
N TYR A 184 2.02 3.37 14.67
CA TYR A 184 2.75 2.20 14.21
C TYR A 184 3.57 1.62 15.35
N MET A 185 3.08 0.54 15.97
CA MET A 185 3.67 -0.04 17.19
C MET A 185 3.79 1.04 18.28
N ASN A 186 5.02 1.30 18.78
CA ASN A 186 5.31 2.35 19.75
C ASN A 186 5.81 3.66 19.10
N TYR A 187 5.58 3.83 17.82
CA TYR A 187 5.99 4.96 17.01
C TYR A 187 4.82 5.59 16.27
N CYS A 188 5.10 6.64 15.55
CA CYS A 188 4.21 7.28 14.60
C CYS A 188 4.86 7.26 13.22
N LEU A 189 4.13 6.77 12.22
CA LEU A 189 4.54 6.72 10.83
C LEU A 189 3.90 7.87 10.07
N ILE A 190 4.72 8.70 9.41
CA ILE A 190 4.28 9.87 8.63
C ILE A 190 4.69 9.67 7.18
N GLY A 191 3.78 9.76 6.25
CA GLY A 191 4.07 9.63 4.83
C GLY A 191 2.81 9.64 3.97
N THR A 192 3.01 9.64 2.68
CA THR A 192 4.27 9.34 1.99
C THR A 192 4.67 10.50 1.09
N SER A 193 5.95 10.57 0.68
CA SER A 193 6.31 11.31 -0.53
C SER A 193 5.87 10.51 -1.76
N ASP A 194 5.75 11.17 -2.91
CA ASP A 194 5.36 10.56 -4.18
C ASP A 194 6.16 11.24 -5.30
N ASN A 195 7.27 10.58 -5.69
CA ASN A 195 8.14 11.10 -6.73
C ASN A 195 8.20 10.10 -7.88
N LYS A 196 7.94 10.58 -9.11
CA LYS A 196 8.12 9.76 -10.30
C LYS A 196 9.56 9.23 -10.35
N THR A 197 9.72 7.94 -10.60
CA THR A 197 11.02 7.27 -10.66
C THR A 197 11.06 6.26 -11.81
N ILE A 198 12.25 5.75 -12.08
CA ILE A 198 12.48 4.56 -12.93
C ILE A 198 12.73 3.36 -12.05
N TYR A 199 12.65 2.16 -12.60
CA TYR A 199 13.00 0.95 -11.86
C TYR A 199 14.49 0.97 -11.50
N GLU A 200 14.76 0.81 -10.21
CA GLU A 200 16.10 0.59 -9.65
C GLU A 200 16.08 -0.67 -8.81
N GLU A 201 17.00 -1.60 -9.05
CA GLU A 201 17.06 -2.87 -8.33
C GLU A 201 17.38 -2.67 -6.84
N ASN A 202 18.18 -1.63 -6.52
CA ASN A 202 18.54 -1.24 -5.16
C ASN A 202 18.34 0.28 -4.99
N PRO A 203 17.11 0.74 -4.75
CA PRO A 203 16.87 2.16 -4.51
C PRO A 203 17.60 2.64 -3.26
N LYS A 204 18.30 3.76 -3.40
CA LYS A 204 19.07 4.39 -2.30
C LYS A 204 18.17 5.10 -1.30
#